data_abe05455b4ac75175438dde5f6bb5b52
#
_entry.id   abe05455b4ac75175438dde5f6bb5b52
#
_cell.length_a   1.000
_cell.length_b   1.000
_cell.length_c   1.000
_cell.angle_alpha   90.00
_cell.angle_beta   90.00
_cell.angle_gamma   90.00
#
_symmetry.space_group_name_H-M   'P 1'
#
loop_
_entity.id
_entity.type
_entity.pdbx_description
1 polymer ?
#
loop_
_entity_poly.entity_id
_entity_poly.type
_entity_poly.pdbx_seq_one_letter_code
_entity_poly.pdbx_strand_id
1 'polypeptide(L)'
;MSEEKRMLGNYEVVNSIYIGDKEVVFGVDKSDKYPFLVSYCDYHNPFGVPWATESVGCDDYLEAMGIFIQRVQSQIEQTKSELSKFAFDNTVFTKDHCIPDKRSSSIVGKVVVINAEPKRYEYQHPAFQLVLADGGNGATGGRGNAVFGTCLATGEKSRWERYDVLGEIKPECMPDWAKEALAKIKEQQKEKKQKNGTTGKKSCLLYTSDAAD
;
A
#
# COMPACT_ATOMS: atom_id res chain seq x y z
N MET A 1 3.94 -12.94 -31.49
CA MET A 1 3.13 -12.65 -30.29
C MET A 1 2.86 -11.17 -30.32
N SER A 2 1.62 -10.73 -30.54
CA SER A 2 1.27 -9.30 -30.44
C SER A 2 1.35 -8.94 -28.95
N GLU A 3 2.22 -8.02 -28.59
CA GLU A 3 2.20 -7.41 -27.25
C GLU A 3 0.80 -6.84 -27.04
N GLU A 4 0.16 -7.26 -25.98
CA GLU A 4 -1.17 -6.78 -25.61
C GLU A 4 -1.02 -5.32 -25.20
N LYS A 5 -1.60 -4.40 -25.97
CA LYS A 5 -1.51 -2.96 -25.75
C LYS A 5 -2.23 -2.61 -24.45
N ARG A 6 -1.53 -1.92 -23.54
CA ARG A 6 -2.15 -1.43 -22.32
C ARG A 6 -3.06 -0.25 -22.64
N MET A 7 -4.30 -0.35 -22.19
CA MET A 7 -5.32 0.69 -22.41
C MET A 7 -5.67 1.39 -21.09
N LEU A 8 -5.94 2.69 -21.15
CA LEU A 8 -6.55 3.48 -20.11
C LEU A 8 -7.81 4.16 -20.68
N GLY A 9 -8.98 3.55 -20.43
CA GLY A 9 -10.19 3.86 -21.21
C GLY A 9 -9.97 3.52 -22.69
N ASN A 10 -10.15 4.50 -23.57
CA ASN A 10 -9.93 4.36 -25.01
C ASN A 10 -8.49 4.70 -25.44
N TYR A 11 -7.66 5.20 -24.52
CA TYR A 11 -6.31 5.64 -24.83
C TYR A 11 -5.32 4.48 -24.70
N GLU A 12 -4.50 4.29 -25.75
CA GLU A 12 -3.33 3.40 -25.70
C GLU A 12 -2.24 4.06 -24.85
N VAL A 13 -1.79 3.39 -23.78
CA VAL A 13 -0.68 3.87 -22.93
C VAL A 13 0.62 3.71 -23.70
N VAL A 14 1.22 4.83 -24.09
CA VAL A 14 2.49 4.87 -24.84
C VAL A 14 3.70 5.16 -23.97
N ASN A 15 3.50 5.86 -22.86
CA ASN A 15 4.53 6.08 -21.83
C ASN A 15 3.91 6.00 -20.45
N SER A 16 4.66 5.44 -19.51
CA SER A 16 4.31 5.51 -18.11
C SER A 16 5.55 5.48 -17.21
N ILE A 17 5.50 6.24 -16.12
CA ILE A 17 6.55 6.29 -15.11
C ILE A 17 5.91 6.13 -13.75
N TYR A 18 6.34 5.11 -13.04
CA TYR A 18 5.89 4.85 -11.68
C TYR A 18 6.86 5.46 -10.67
N ILE A 19 6.37 6.34 -9.79
CA ILE A 19 7.18 7.00 -8.76
C ILE A 19 6.35 7.05 -7.48
N GLY A 20 6.93 6.56 -6.40
CA GLY A 20 6.25 6.52 -5.12
C GLY A 20 5.01 5.63 -5.15
N ASP A 21 3.88 6.17 -4.77
CA ASP A 21 2.58 5.49 -4.70
C ASP A 21 1.76 5.59 -6.00
N LYS A 22 2.18 6.45 -6.95
CA LYS A 22 1.44 6.74 -8.18
C LYS A 22 2.23 6.44 -9.44
N GLU A 23 1.53 6.15 -10.49
CA GLU A 23 2.06 6.08 -11.84
C GLU A 23 1.57 7.28 -12.65
N VAL A 24 2.47 7.97 -13.33
CA VAL A 24 2.13 8.99 -14.32
C VAL A 24 2.04 8.33 -15.68
N VAL A 25 0.90 8.48 -16.34
CA VAL A 25 0.61 7.82 -17.63
C VAL A 25 0.41 8.85 -18.71
N PHE A 26 0.97 8.57 -19.90
CA PHE A 26 0.73 9.28 -21.15
C PHE A 26 0.05 8.33 -22.13
N GLY A 27 -1.16 8.65 -22.54
CA GLY A 27 -2.00 7.85 -23.44
C GLY A 27 -2.28 8.57 -24.73
N VAL A 28 -2.55 7.81 -25.81
CA VAL A 28 -2.89 8.34 -27.14
C VAL A 28 -4.15 7.64 -27.66
N ASP A 29 -5.15 8.44 -28.06
CA ASP A 29 -6.29 8.03 -28.89
C ASP A 29 -6.42 8.99 -30.07
N LYS A 30 -6.05 8.54 -31.29
CA LYS A 30 -6.10 9.36 -32.51
C LYS A 30 -7.51 9.68 -32.96
N SER A 31 -8.53 9.03 -32.43
CA SER A 31 -9.94 9.23 -32.79
C SER A 31 -10.66 10.23 -31.87
N ASP A 32 -10.07 10.55 -30.72
CA ASP A 32 -10.62 11.51 -29.76
C ASP A 32 -10.35 12.97 -30.20
N LYS A 33 -11.21 13.88 -29.79
CA LYS A 33 -11.02 15.32 -29.95
C LYS A 33 -9.74 15.81 -29.27
N TYR A 34 -9.40 15.18 -28.15
CA TYR A 34 -8.17 15.41 -27.40
C TYR A 34 -7.30 14.17 -27.48
N PRO A 35 -6.48 14.02 -28.54
CA PRO A 35 -5.80 12.75 -28.84
C PRO A 35 -4.73 12.35 -27.80
N PHE A 36 -4.34 13.27 -26.90
CA PHE A 36 -3.33 13.00 -25.86
C PHE A 36 -3.96 13.09 -24.48
N LEU A 37 -3.72 12.07 -23.66
CA LEU A 37 -4.19 11.99 -22.27
C LEU A 37 -2.99 11.93 -21.33
N VAL A 38 -2.99 12.76 -20.29
CA VAL A 38 -2.07 12.64 -19.15
C VAL A 38 -2.88 12.38 -17.90
N SER A 39 -2.53 11.33 -17.15
CA SER A 39 -3.25 10.94 -15.94
C SER A 39 -2.30 10.41 -14.88
N TYR A 40 -2.69 10.51 -13.62
CA TYR A 40 -2.16 9.62 -12.58
C TYR A 40 -2.96 8.32 -12.57
N CYS A 41 -2.29 7.20 -12.28
CA CYS A 41 -2.93 5.94 -11.96
C CYS A 41 -2.57 5.52 -10.54
N ASP A 42 -3.59 5.22 -9.76
CA ASP A 42 -3.50 4.67 -8.42
C ASP A 42 -3.93 3.20 -8.44
N TYR A 43 -3.17 2.34 -7.78
CA TYR A 43 -3.43 0.91 -7.65
C TYR A 43 -3.89 0.51 -6.24
N HIS A 44 -4.02 1.49 -5.32
CA HIS A 44 -4.42 1.26 -3.93
C HIS A 44 -5.93 1.06 -3.79
N ASN A 45 -6.47 0.13 -4.57
CA ASN A 45 -7.87 -0.27 -4.48
C ASN A 45 -7.99 -1.79 -4.26
N PRO A 46 -9.13 -2.28 -3.73
CA PRO A 46 -9.31 -3.70 -3.41
C PRO A 46 -9.16 -4.66 -4.59
N PHE A 47 -9.28 -4.14 -5.81
CA PHE A 47 -9.25 -4.93 -7.05
C PHE A 47 -7.88 -4.91 -7.72
N GLY A 48 -6.94 -4.06 -7.27
CA GLY A 48 -5.61 -3.89 -7.89
C GLY A 48 -5.68 -3.37 -9.34
N VAL A 49 -6.82 -2.78 -9.74
CA VAL A 49 -7.02 -2.24 -11.09
C VAL A 49 -6.52 -0.79 -11.13
N PRO A 50 -5.81 -0.35 -12.20
CA PRO A 50 -5.39 1.02 -12.32
C PRO A 50 -6.60 1.95 -12.34
N TRP A 51 -6.64 2.90 -11.41
CA TRP A 51 -7.65 3.93 -11.35
C TRP A 51 -7.07 5.26 -11.81
N ALA A 52 -7.56 5.79 -12.93
CA ALA A 52 -7.15 7.06 -13.46
C ALA A 52 -7.68 8.22 -12.61
N THR A 53 -6.80 9.13 -12.20
CA THR A 53 -7.14 10.34 -11.45
C THR A 53 -6.51 11.56 -12.10
N GLU A 54 -7.14 12.73 -11.93
CA GLU A 54 -6.65 14.00 -12.44
C GLU A 54 -6.30 13.96 -13.94
N SER A 55 -7.12 13.31 -14.73
CA SER A 55 -6.92 13.15 -16.17
C SER A 55 -7.08 14.49 -16.91
N VAL A 56 -6.12 14.80 -17.80
CA VAL A 56 -6.13 15.99 -18.67
C VAL A 56 -5.98 15.52 -20.11
N GLY A 57 -6.94 15.89 -20.95
CA GLY A 57 -6.90 15.71 -22.40
C GLY A 57 -6.33 16.94 -23.10
N CYS A 58 -5.44 16.76 -24.06
CA CYS A 58 -4.82 17.82 -24.85
C CYS A 58 -4.93 17.50 -26.34
N ASP A 59 -5.01 18.53 -27.17
CA ASP A 59 -4.94 18.43 -28.64
C ASP A 59 -3.53 18.66 -29.17
N ASP A 60 -2.65 19.30 -28.41
CA ASP A 60 -1.23 19.50 -28.73
C ASP A 60 -0.32 18.50 -27.99
N TYR A 61 0.58 17.87 -28.74
CA TYR A 61 1.51 16.87 -28.21
C TYR A 61 2.54 17.47 -27.23
N LEU A 62 3.07 18.67 -27.56
CA LEU A 62 4.12 19.29 -26.73
C LEU A 62 3.53 19.81 -25.42
N GLU A 63 2.31 20.33 -25.46
CA GLU A 63 1.56 20.71 -24.25
C GLU A 63 1.33 19.50 -23.36
N ALA A 64 0.80 18.40 -23.90
CA ALA A 64 0.58 17.16 -23.16
C ALA A 64 1.87 16.59 -22.57
N MET A 65 2.98 16.62 -23.34
CA MET A 65 4.28 16.17 -22.87
C MET A 65 4.82 17.08 -21.75
N GLY A 66 4.59 18.39 -21.83
CA GLY A 66 4.92 19.34 -20.77
C GLY A 66 4.20 19.01 -19.46
N ILE A 67 2.88 18.71 -19.53
CA ILE A 67 2.07 18.28 -18.37
C ILE A 67 2.59 16.95 -17.81
N PHE A 68 2.91 15.99 -18.67
CA PHE A 68 3.47 14.69 -18.26
C PHE A 68 4.78 14.86 -17.47
N ILE A 69 5.70 15.65 -17.99
CA ILE A 69 7.00 15.92 -17.33
C ILE A 69 6.81 16.65 -16.01
N GLN A 70 5.92 17.65 -15.97
CA GLN A 70 5.60 18.39 -14.73
C GLN A 70 5.04 17.45 -13.65
N ARG A 71 4.16 16.52 -14.01
CA ARG A 71 3.61 15.54 -13.07
C ARG A 71 4.65 14.57 -12.54
N VAL A 72 5.56 14.10 -13.43
CA VAL A 72 6.71 13.28 -13.03
C VAL A 72 7.57 14.02 -12.02
N GLN A 73 7.89 15.28 -12.29
CA GLN A 73 8.69 16.12 -11.39
C GLN A 73 8.00 16.33 -10.04
N SER A 74 6.70 16.65 -10.04
CA SER A 74 5.91 16.82 -8.81
C SER A 74 5.89 15.55 -7.97
N GLN A 75 5.74 14.40 -8.62
CA GLN A 75 5.72 13.11 -7.92
C GLN A 75 7.09 12.75 -7.32
N ILE A 76 8.19 13.10 -8.00
CA ILE A 76 9.56 12.97 -7.47
C ILE A 76 9.72 13.83 -6.21
N GLU A 77 9.29 15.10 -6.25
CA GLU A 77 9.41 16.02 -5.12
C GLU A 77 8.56 15.58 -3.93
N GLN A 78 7.33 15.12 -4.18
CA GLN A 78 6.46 14.56 -3.15
C GLN A 78 7.12 13.35 -2.49
N THR A 79 7.58 12.38 -3.27
CA THR A 79 8.25 11.17 -2.75
C THR A 79 9.51 11.52 -1.96
N LYS A 80 10.34 12.46 -2.42
CA LYS A 80 11.50 12.95 -1.64
C LYS A 80 11.09 13.59 -0.32
N SER A 81 10.01 14.40 -0.33
CA SER A 81 9.49 15.02 0.89
C SER A 81 8.99 13.98 1.89
N GLU A 82 8.34 12.94 1.42
CA GLU A 82 7.89 11.82 2.27
C GLU A 82 9.08 11.06 2.86
N LEU A 83 10.07 10.71 2.06
CA LEU A 83 11.28 10.04 2.52
C LEU A 83 12.09 10.88 3.50
N SER A 84 12.12 12.21 3.34
CA SER A 84 12.86 13.11 4.23
C SER A 84 12.32 13.16 5.65
N LYS A 85 11.06 12.74 5.87
CA LYS A 85 10.46 12.61 7.21
C LYS A 85 11.10 11.48 8.02
N PHE A 86 11.79 10.56 7.36
CA PHE A 86 12.42 9.40 7.95
C PHE A 86 13.94 9.62 8.02
N ALA A 87 14.40 10.40 9.01
CA ALA A 87 15.82 10.58 9.33
C ALA A 87 16.34 9.36 10.11
N PHE A 88 16.42 8.19 9.43
CA PHE A 88 16.92 6.97 10.04
C PHE A 88 18.29 6.59 9.48
N ASP A 89 19.03 5.80 10.25
CA ASP A 89 20.19 5.10 9.76
C ASP A 89 19.76 4.23 8.55
N ASN A 90 20.45 4.38 7.42
CA ASN A 90 20.11 3.74 6.14
C ASN A 90 20.43 2.23 6.11
N THR A 91 20.60 1.59 7.25
CA THR A 91 20.90 0.17 7.32
C THR A 91 19.66 -0.66 7.01
N VAL A 92 19.64 -1.27 5.83
CA VAL A 92 18.57 -2.20 5.41
C VAL A 92 18.54 -3.41 6.33
N PHE A 93 17.35 -3.78 6.80
CA PHE A 93 17.18 -4.99 7.60
C PHE A 93 17.35 -6.23 6.75
N THR A 94 18.11 -7.17 7.25
CA THR A 94 18.41 -8.47 6.62
C THR A 94 17.91 -9.61 7.50
N LYS A 95 18.05 -10.84 7.04
CA LYS A 95 17.75 -12.06 7.82
C LYS A 95 18.49 -12.12 9.16
N ASP A 96 19.67 -11.51 9.25
CA ASP A 96 20.48 -11.51 10.48
C ASP A 96 19.85 -10.72 11.61
N HIS A 97 18.99 -9.75 11.27
CA HIS A 97 18.20 -8.95 12.20
C HIS A 97 16.90 -9.63 12.63
N CYS A 98 16.60 -10.82 12.10
CA CYS A 98 15.32 -11.49 12.27
C CYS A 98 15.45 -12.80 13.06
N ILE A 99 14.39 -13.15 13.77
CA ILE A 99 14.10 -14.52 14.16
C ILE A 99 13.58 -15.21 12.91
N PRO A 100 14.19 -16.34 12.47
CA PRO A 100 13.83 -17.02 11.22
C PRO A 100 12.34 -17.35 11.16
N ASP A 101 11.70 -17.04 10.04
CA ASP A 101 10.29 -17.34 9.85
C ASP A 101 10.03 -18.83 9.69
N LYS A 102 9.12 -19.34 10.53
CA LYS A 102 8.56 -20.67 10.37
C LYS A 102 7.17 -20.50 9.75
N ARG A 103 7.06 -20.74 8.44
CA ARG A 103 5.81 -20.54 7.67
C ARG A 103 4.56 -21.18 8.29
N SER A 104 4.72 -22.23 9.07
CA SER A 104 3.64 -22.91 9.79
C SER A 104 3.19 -22.21 11.07
N SER A 105 3.91 -21.19 11.54
CA SER A 105 3.58 -20.45 12.75
C SER A 105 2.90 -19.14 12.47
N SER A 106 2.01 -18.69 13.38
CA SER A 106 1.39 -17.38 13.28
C SER A 106 2.37 -16.26 13.58
N ILE A 107 2.31 -15.22 12.73
CA ILE A 107 3.02 -13.95 12.93
C ILE A 107 2.06 -12.80 13.26
N VAL A 108 0.78 -13.07 13.43
CA VAL A 108 -0.22 -12.04 13.78
C VAL A 108 0.14 -11.39 15.10
N GLY A 109 0.13 -10.05 15.12
CA GLY A 109 0.51 -9.24 16.27
C GLY A 109 2.03 -9.03 16.45
N LYS A 110 2.84 -9.62 15.59
CA LYS A 110 4.30 -9.49 15.58
C LYS A 110 4.76 -8.41 14.61
N VAL A 111 5.89 -7.78 14.90
CA VAL A 111 6.57 -6.91 13.94
C VAL A 111 7.49 -7.77 13.09
N VAL A 112 7.22 -7.77 11.81
CA VAL A 112 7.99 -8.53 10.82
C VAL A 112 8.77 -7.62 9.90
N VAL A 113 9.86 -8.15 9.38
CA VAL A 113 10.70 -7.47 8.38
C VAL A 113 10.31 -7.96 7.00
N ILE A 114 9.94 -7.03 6.13
CA ILE A 114 9.67 -7.33 4.72
C ILE A 114 10.97 -7.20 3.93
N ASN A 115 11.22 -8.15 3.03
CA ASN A 115 12.35 -8.08 2.11
C ASN A 115 12.31 -6.78 1.31
N ALA A 116 13.45 -6.09 1.17
CA ALA A 116 13.53 -4.88 0.37
C ALA A 116 13.47 -5.14 -1.14
N GLU A 117 13.99 -6.29 -1.60
CA GLU A 117 14.11 -6.61 -3.04
C GLU A 117 12.81 -6.52 -3.84
N PRO A 118 11.64 -7.02 -3.36
CA PRO A 118 10.38 -6.87 -4.09
C PRO A 118 9.80 -5.45 -4.05
N LYS A 119 10.40 -4.55 -3.25
CA LYS A 119 9.99 -3.16 -3.19
C LYS A 119 10.65 -2.36 -4.32
N ARG A 120 9.99 -1.27 -4.73
CA ARG A 120 10.62 -0.32 -5.64
C ARG A 120 11.79 0.37 -4.95
N TYR A 121 12.75 0.84 -5.74
CA TYR A 121 13.99 1.43 -5.24
C TYR A 121 13.75 2.55 -4.23
N GLU A 122 12.77 3.41 -4.45
CA GLU A 122 12.41 4.52 -3.57
C GLU A 122 11.85 4.06 -2.21
N TYR A 123 11.32 2.83 -2.15
CA TYR A 123 10.78 2.22 -0.93
C TYR A 123 11.66 1.14 -0.31
N GLN A 124 12.87 0.95 -0.80
CA GLN A 124 13.83 0.00 -0.21
C GLN A 124 14.47 0.54 1.09
N HIS A 125 14.03 1.72 1.54
CA HIS A 125 14.47 2.32 2.80
C HIS A 125 14.02 1.46 4.00
N PRO A 126 14.87 1.28 5.05
CA PRO A 126 14.58 0.42 6.19
C PRO A 126 13.30 0.80 6.95
N ALA A 127 12.90 2.07 6.93
CA ALA A 127 11.65 2.52 7.53
C ALA A 127 10.42 1.76 7.00
N PHE A 128 10.40 1.38 5.72
CA PHE A 128 9.29 0.68 5.09
C PHE A 128 9.35 -0.84 5.23
N GLN A 129 10.43 -1.38 5.80
CA GLN A 129 10.57 -2.82 6.00
C GLN A 129 9.83 -3.34 7.24
N LEU A 130 9.59 -2.48 8.25
CA LEU A 130 8.97 -2.90 9.51
C LEU A 130 7.45 -2.81 9.44
N VAL A 131 6.79 -3.95 9.54
CA VAL A 131 5.34 -4.09 9.43
C VAL A 131 4.78 -4.85 10.63
N LEU A 132 3.78 -4.29 11.29
CA LEU A 132 2.97 -5.03 12.26
C LEU A 132 2.00 -5.93 11.49
N ALA A 133 2.15 -7.23 11.58
CA ALA A 133 1.26 -8.18 10.93
C ALA A 133 -0.11 -8.22 11.63
N ASP A 134 -1.15 -7.81 10.90
CA ASP A 134 -2.52 -7.69 11.46
C ASP A 134 -3.37 -8.93 11.20
N GLY A 135 -3.10 -9.70 10.13
CA GLY A 135 -3.89 -10.86 9.74
C GLY A 135 -3.57 -11.41 8.35
N GLY A 136 -4.48 -12.22 7.84
CA GLY A 136 -4.36 -12.91 6.56
C GLY A 136 -3.97 -14.38 6.70
N ASN A 137 -4.31 -15.19 5.69
CA ASN A 137 -4.07 -16.64 5.73
C ASN A 137 -2.58 -16.99 5.82
N GLY A 138 -1.71 -16.20 5.19
CA GLY A 138 -0.27 -16.33 5.33
C GLY A 138 0.22 -15.95 6.73
N ALA A 139 -0.38 -14.93 7.36
CA ALA A 139 0.03 -14.49 8.69
C ALA A 139 -0.37 -15.46 9.80
N THR A 140 -1.48 -16.17 9.66
CA THR A 140 -1.95 -17.16 10.65
C THR A 140 -1.23 -18.50 10.59
N GLY A 141 -0.38 -18.73 9.59
CA GLY A 141 0.28 -20.02 9.34
C GLY A 141 -0.64 -21.04 8.65
N GLY A 142 -1.77 -20.59 8.10
CA GLY A 142 -2.71 -21.39 7.32
C GLY A 142 -2.27 -21.62 5.87
N ARG A 143 -3.16 -22.22 5.09
CA ARG A 143 -2.95 -22.36 3.63
C ARG A 143 -3.17 -21.01 2.96
N GLY A 144 -2.13 -20.44 2.37
CA GLY A 144 -2.15 -19.18 1.65
C GLY A 144 -0.98 -18.28 2.02
N ASN A 145 -0.76 -17.23 1.23
CA ASN A 145 0.43 -16.39 1.37
C ASN A 145 0.11 -14.96 1.83
N ALA A 146 -1.17 -14.54 1.80
CA ALA A 146 -1.51 -13.16 2.12
C ALA A 146 -1.20 -12.81 3.59
N VAL A 147 -0.41 -11.77 3.77
CA VAL A 147 -0.10 -11.12 5.05
C VAL A 147 -0.58 -9.69 4.96
N PHE A 148 -1.58 -9.34 5.75
CA PHE A 148 -2.00 -7.95 5.92
C PHE A 148 -1.28 -7.36 7.12
N GLY A 149 -0.86 -6.11 7.01
CA GLY A 149 -0.14 -5.46 8.07
C GLY A 149 -0.13 -3.95 7.95
N THR A 150 0.31 -3.32 9.03
CA THR A 150 0.45 -1.86 9.14
C THR A 150 1.94 -1.52 9.14
N CYS A 151 2.39 -0.70 8.17
CA CYS A 151 3.75 -0.19 8.14
C CYS A 151 3.98 0.70 9.37
N LEU A 152 5.05 0.44 10.14
CA LEU A 152 5.31 1.20 11.37
C LEU A 152 5.66 2.66 11.09
N ALA A 153 6.34 2.94 9.99
CA ALA A 153 6.78 4.28 9.65
C ALA A 153 5.61 5.18 9.19
N THR A 154 4.73 4.66 8.34
CA THR A 154 3.66 5.46 7.73
C THR A 154 2.31 5.28 8.41
N GLY A 155 2.10 4.19 9.13
CA GLY A 155 0.79 3.80 9.67
C GLY A 155 -0.17 3.25 8.61
N GLU A 156 0.27 3.12 7.36
CA GLU A 156 -0.54 2.64 6.25
C GLU A 156 -0.68 1.13 6.28
N LYS A 157 -1.84 0.65 5.85
CA LYS A 157 -2.09 -0.77 5.69
C LYS A 157 -1.67 -1.23 4.31
N SER A 158 -0.99 -2.36 4.27
CA SER A 158 -0.55 -3.00 3.03
C SER A 158 -0.72 -4.51 3.10
N ARG A 159 -0.67 -5.13 1.93
CA ARG A 159 -0.69 -6.57 1.75
C ARG A 159 0.66 -7.02 1.20
N TRP A 160 1.21 -8.05 1.82
CA TRP A 160 2.45 -8.69 1.43
C TRP A 160 2.22 -10.19 1.22
N GLU A 161 3.10 -10.83 0.48
CA GLU A 161 3.13 -12.28 0.43
C GLU A 161 4.02 -12.84 1.55
N ARG A 162 3.68 -13.98 2.12
CA ARG A 162 4.45 -14.60 3.22
C ARG A 162 5.91 -14.88 2.85
N TYR A 163 6.20 -15.11 1.58
CA TYR A 163 7.56 -15.33 1.11
C TYR A 163 8.40 -14.04 1.06
N ASP A 164 7.79 -12.87 1.11
CA ASP A 164 8.47 -11.58 1.23
C ASP A 164 8.85 -11.25 2.69
N VAL A 165 8.36 -12.03 3.65
CA VAL A 165 8.67 -11.87 5.07
C VAL A 165 10.00 -12.54 5.39
N LEU A 166 11.00 -11.77 5.84
CA LEU A 166 12.30 -12.29 6.27
C LEU A 166 12.21 -12.99 7.63
N GLY A 167 11.33 -12.49 8.51
CA GLY A 167 11.11 -13.01 9.84
C GLY A 167 10.57 -11.93 10.80
N GLU A 168 10.37 -12.32 12.06
CA GLU A 168 10.07 -11.39 13.15
C GLU A 168 11.34 -10.63 13.52
N ILE A 169 11.28 -9.29 13.65
CA ILE A 169 12.44 -8.50 14.08
C ILE A 169 12.88 -8.93 15.47
N LYS A 170 14.18 -9.11 15.69
CA LYS A 170 14.74 -9.36 17.01
C LYS A 170 14.55 -8.14 17.92
N PRO A 171 14.19 -8.29 19.19
CA PRO A 171 13.97 -7.17 20.10
C PRO A 171 15.15 -6.20 20.19
N GLU A 172 16.38 -6.72 20.17
CA GLU A 172 17.61 -5.95 20.20
C GLU A 172 17.91 -5.19 18.90
N CYS A 173 17.33 -5.63 17.78
CA CYS A 173 17.50 -4.99 16.46
C CYS A 173 16.37 -3.99 16.17
N MET A 174 15.33 -3.91 17.01
CA MET A 174 14.20 -3.03 16.81
C MET A 174 14.57 -1.59 17.20
N PRO A 175 14.57 -0.63 16.25
CA PRO A 175 14.90 0.77 16.54
C PRO A 175 13.90 1.42 17.51
N ASP A 176 14.33 2.43 18.23
CA ASP A 176 13.47 3.11 19.23
C ASP A 176 12.27 3.79 18.59
N TRP A 177 12.43 4.41 17.40
CA TRP A 177 11.31 4.97 16.66
C TRP A 177 10.24 3.92 16.32
N ALA A 178 10.65 2.69 16.01
CA ALA A 178 9.73 1.61 15.69
C ALA A 178 8.99 1.08 16.94
N LYS A 179 9.64 1.08 18.11
CA LYS A 179 9.00 0.77 19.39
C LYS A 179 7.92 1.79 19.72
N GLU A 180 8.23 3.10 19.54
CA GLU A 180 7.26 4.18 19.76
C GLU A 180 6.08 4.11 18.78
N ALA A 181 6.36 3.88 17.49
CA ALA A 181 5.32 3.73 16.48
C ALA A 181 4.41 2.53 16.77
N LEU A 182 4.99 1.39 17.17
CA LEU A 182 4.24 0.21 17.56
C LEU A 182 3.33 0.48 18.77
N ALA A 183 3.81 1.22 19.77
CA ALA A 183 3.02 1.59 20.95
C ALA A 183 1.81 2.44 20.54
N LYS A 184 2.00 3.46 19.70
CA LYS A 184 0.93 4.33 19.18
C LYS A 184 -0.12 3.53 18.38
N ILE A 185 0.33 2.64 17.48
CA ILE A 185 -0.59 1.81 16.67
C ILE A 185 -1.43 0.90 17.56
N LYS A 186 -0.80 0.26 18.57
CA LYS A 186 -1.53 -0.62 19.51
C LYS A 186 -2.54 0.15 20.37
N GLU A 187 -2.24 1.36 20.77
CA GLU A 187 -3.15 2.23 21.50
C GLU A 187 -4.38 2.60 20.66
N GLN A 188 -4.16 3.07 19.43
CA GLN A 188 -5.23 3.37 18.48
C GLN A 188 -6.13 2.16 18.18
N GLN A 189 -5.54 0.96 18.08
CA GLN A 189 -6.30 -0.28 17.89
C GLN A 189 -7.17 -0.63 19.10
N LYS A 190 -6.69 -0.37 20.34
CA LYS A 190 -7.47 -0.56 21.57
C LYS A 190 -8.66 0.41 21.63
N GLU A 191 -8.43 1.69 21.34
CA GLU A 191 -9.50 2.70 21.34
C GLU A 191 -10.60 2.39 20.30
N LYS A 192 -10.21 1.96 19.09
CA LYS A 192 -11.18 1.54 18.06
C LYS A 192 -12.02 0.33 18.50
N LYS A 193 -11.41 -0.65 19.18
CA LYS A 193 -12.13 -1.80 19.72
C LYS A 193 -13.11 -1.42 20.83
N GLN A 194 -12.75 -0.48 21.70
CA GLN A 194 -13.64 0.02 22.75
C GLN A 194 -14.83 0.79 22.17
N LYS A 195 -14.62 1.67 21.19
CA LYS A 195 -15.70 2.40 20.51
C LYS A 195 -16.69 1.47 19.79
N ASN A 196 -16.20 0.44 19.11
CA ASN A 196 -17.04 -0.53 18.42
C ASN A 196 -17.76 -1.51 19.37
N GLY A 197 -17.21 -1.76 20.57
CA GLY A 197 -17.83 -2.59 21.60
C GLY A 197 -19.02 -1.92 22.29
N THR A 198 -19.07 -0.58 22.28
CA THR A 198 -20.16 0.18 22.94
C THR A 198 -21.37 0.37 22.02
N THR A 199 -21.23 0.22 20.70
CA THR A 199 -22.33 0.34 19.73
C THR A 199 -23.07 -0.98 19.46
N GLY A 200 -22.59 -2.09 19.98
CA GLY A 200 -23.15 -3.45 19.74
C GLY A 200 -24.31 -3.87 20.62
N LYS A 201 -24.83 -3.03 21.53
CA LYS A 201 -26.02 -3.33 22.35
C LYS A 201 -27.24 -2.47 21.98
N LYS A 202 -27.64 -2.52 20.71
CA LYS A 202 -29.03 -2.21 20.35
C LYS A 202 -29.77 -3.52 20.22
N SER A 203 -30.58 -3.80 21.25
CA SER A 203 -31.53 -4.91 21.35
C SER A 203 -32.38 -4.98 20.08
N CYS A 204 -32.39 -6.14 19.44
CA CYS A 204 -33.40 -6.52 18.48
C CYS A 204 -34.73 -6.65 19.28
N LEU A 205 -35.61 -5.67 19.16
CA LEU A 205 -37.01 -5.82 19.58
C LEU A 205 -37.69 -6.75 18.58
N LEU A 206 -37.97 -7.96 19.03
CA LEU A 206 -38.88 -8.90 18.39
C LEU A 206 -40.25 -8.23 18.27
N TYR A 207 -40.67 -7.94 17.07
CA TYR A 207 -42.07 -7.66 16.75
C TYR A 207 -42.82 -8.98 16.72
N THR A 208 -43.55 -9.32 17.79
CA THR A 208 -44.61 -10.33 17.75
C THR A 208 -45.84 -9.62 17.24
N SER A 209 -46.26 -9.89 16.00
CA SER A 209 -47.58 -9.55 15.53
C SER A 209 -48.56 -10.61 16.07
N ASP A 210 -49.31 -10.25 17.07
CA ASP A 210 -50.57 -10.93 17.39
C ASP A 210 -51.58 -10.59 16.31
N ALA A 211 -51.93 -11.56 15.52
CA ALA A 211 -53.13 -11.55 14.71
C ALA A 211 -54.15 -12.45 15.39
N ALA A 212 -55.15 -11.83 16.00
CA ALA A 212 -56.36 -12.47 16.43
C ALA A 212 -57.56 -11.73 15.82
N ASP A 213 -58.44 -12.55 15.26
CA ASP A 213 -59.80 -12.35 14.74
C ASP A 213 -59.95 -11.80 13.33
#